data_28785cdc769a2bdee464b53c7a68a954
#
_entry.id   28785cdc769a2bdee464b53c7a68a954
#
_cell.length_a   1.000
_cell.length_b   1.000
_cell.length_c   1.000
_cell.angle_alpha   90.00
_cell.angle_beta   90.00
_cell.angle_gamma   90.00
#
_symmetry.space_group_name_H-M   'P 1'
#
loop_
_entity.id
_entity.type
_entity.pdbx_description
1 polymer ?
#
loop_
_entity_poly.entity_id
_entity_poly.type
_entity_poly.pdbx_seq_one_letter_code
_entity_poly.pdbx_strand_id
1 'polypeptide(L)'
;DLTLLYSRESREGDLTQGRANDFVSQALGFNALGLGAVQESFSRREAQNSLPQMGRLNYVFDSKYAFTYTARRDGFSAFSENNKYAIFQAGAFAWTASNEAFLEDSKWLNYLKLRLSFGENGNQGINRFSSLSKINTSQYLFGDGGSSVSTFNIETLANSELSWESTASTNIGLDFQILDNKISGSFDAYLSNTKDL
;
A
#
# COMPACT_ATOMS: atom_id res chain seq x y z
N ASP A 1 -11.02 -23.38 -9.66
CA ASP A 1 -11.51 -22.03 -10.01
C ASP A 1 -10.35 -21.17 -10.48
N LEU A 2 -10.58 -20.39 -11.54
CA LEU A 2 -9.65 -19.38 -12.04
C LEU A 2 -10.30 -18.02 -11.93
N THR A 3 -9.59 -17.06 -11.34
CA THR A 3 -10.02 -15.67 -11.26
C THR A 3 -8.99 -14.78 -11.97
N LEU A 4 -9.44 -13.93 -12.87
CA LEU A 4 -8.63 -12.91 -13.52
C LEU A 4 -9.21 -11.53 -13.20
N LEU A 5 -8.34 -10.60 -12.87
CA LEU A 5 -8.71 -9.23 -12.55
C LEU A 5 -7.81 -8.27 -13.32
N TYR A 6 -8.44 -7.27 -13.91
CA TYR A 6 -7.79 -6.10 -14.47
C TYR A 6 -8.52 -4.86 -13.96
N SER A 7 -7.79 -3.89 -13.44
CA SER A 7 -8.35 -2.62 -12.99
C SER A 7 -7.44 -1.46 -13.38
N ARG A 8 -8.02 -0.29 -13.48
CA ARG A 8 -7.31 0.97 -13.65
C ARG A 8 -7.93 1.99 -12.71
N GLU A 9 -7.12 2.60 -11.90
CA GLU A 9 -7.52 3.70 -11.03
C GLU A 9 -6.78 4.97 -11.45
N SER A 10 -7.52 6.07 -11.54
CA SER A 10 -6.98 7.41 -11.72
C SER A 10 -7.51 8.30 -10.61
N ARG A 11 -6.61 8.97 -9.90
CA ARG A 11 -6.96 9.90 -8.83
C ARG A 11 -6.34 11.25 -9.10
N GLU A 12 -7.17 12.28 -9.13
CA GLU A 12 -6.75 13.66 -9.25
C GLU A 12 -7.18 14.43 -8.01
N GLY A 13 -6.41 15.43 -7.63
CA GLY A 13 -6.72 16.29 -6.51
C GLY A 13 -6.24 17.70 -6.78
N ASP A 14 -7.10 18.67 -6.56
CA ASP A 14 -6.78 20.09 -6.60
C ASP A 14 -6.88 20.65 -5.18
N LEU A 15 -5.85 21.40 -4.78
CA LEU A 15 -5.83 22.14 -3.52
C LEU A 15 -5.68 23.63 -3.84
N THR A 16 -6.54 24.44 -3.27
CA THR A 16 -6.38 25.91 -3.20
C THR A 16 -6.45 26.31 -1.75
N GLN A 17 -5.45 27.02 -1.29
CA GLN A 17 -5.34 27.48 0.09
C GLN A 17 -5.10 28.99 0.12
N GLY A 18 -5.88 29.68 0.93
CA GLY A 18 -5.64 31.07 1.28
C GLY A 18 -5.17 31.19 2.74
N ARG A 19 -4.21 32.06 2.98
CA ARG A 19 -3.73 32.41 4.31
C ARG A 19 -3.66 33.93 4.44
N ALA A 20 -4.04 34.42 5.60
CA ALA A 20 -3.90 35.85 5.90
C ALA A 20 -3.41 36.03 7.33
N ASN A 21 -2.57 37.04 7.52
CA ASN A 21 -1.99 37.39 8.81
C ASN A 21 -2.22 38.89 9.09
N ASP A 22 -1.89 39.35 10.29
CA ASP A 22 -1.95 40.76 10.72
C ASP A 22 -3.35 41.38 10.56
N PHE A 23 -4.34 40.73 11.17
CA PHE A 23 -5.70 41.23 11.24
C PHE A 23 -5.83 42.34 12.28
N VAL A 24 -6.49 43.44 11.92
CA VAL A 24 -6.90 44.49 12.87
C VAL A 24 -7.92 43.94 13.87
N SER A 25 -8.78 43.00 13.46
CA SER A 25 -9.74 42.32 14.31
C SER A 25 -9.87 40.85 13.87
N GLN A 26 -9.93 39.96 14.84
CA GLN A 26 -10.11 38.53 14.60
C GLN A 26 -11.57 38.08 14.68
N ALA A 27 -12.51 39.01 14.84
CA ALA A 27 -13.93 38.70 15.04
C ALA A 27 -14.56 37.88 13.91
N LEU A 28 -14.08 38.04 12.67
CA LEU A 28 -14.58 37.31 11.51
C LEU A 28 -13.74 36.10 11.12
N GLY A 29 -12.54 35.95 11.67
CA GLY A 29 -11.64 34.82 11.46
C GLY A 29 -11.46 34.45 9.97
N PHE A 30 -11.56 33.16 9.65
CA PHE A 30 -11.41 32.65 8.28
C PHE A 30 -12.49 33.10 7.30
N ASN A 31 -13.63 33.68 7.77
CA ASN A 31 -14.69 34.17 6.90
C ASN A 31 -14.33 35.49 6.21
N ALA A 32 -13.24 36.15 6.60
CA ALA A 32 -12.83 37.44 6.06
C ALA A 32 -11.29 37.52 5.88
N LEU A 33 -10.70 36.56 5.21
CA LEU A 33 -9.25 36.53 4.94
C LEU A 33 -8.74 37.78 4.22
N GLY A 34 -9.59 38.43 3.43
CA GLY A 34 -9.27 39.69 2.76
C GLY A 34 -8.97 40.89 3.68
N LEU A 35 -9.27 40.80 4.97
CA LEU A 35 -8.98 41.85 5.97
C LEU A 35 -7.60 41.73 6.60
N GLY A 36 -6.86 40.67 6.34
CA GLY A 36 -5.45 40.54 6.78
C GLY A 36 -4.53 41.42 5.94
N ALA A 37 -3.56 42.08 6.56
CA ALA A 37 -2.60 42.91 5.85
C ALA A 37 -1.64 42.10 4.96
N VAL A 38 -1.29 40.90 5.38
CA VAL A 38 -0.47 39.97 4.60
C VAL A 38 -1.35 38.80 4.13
N GLN A 39 -1.48 38.67 2.83
CA GLN A 39 -2.29 37.63 2.19
C GLN A 39 -1.40 36.73 1.32
N GLU A 40 -1.54 35.44 1.47
CA GLU A 40 -0.83 34.42 0.71
C GLU A 40 -1.85 33.48 0.04
N SER A 41 -1.60 33.10 -1.19
CA SER A 41 -2.39 32.09 -1.90
C SER A 41 -1.48 31.01 -2.43
N PHE A 42 -1.92 29.78 -2.28
CA PHE A 42 -1.22 28.61 -2.77
C PHE A 42 -2.19 27.70 -3.52
N SER A 43 -1.77 27.18 -4.65
CA SER A 43 -2.53 26.16 -5.38
C SER A 43 -1.63 25.00 -5.80
N ARG A 44 -2.17 23.79 -5.75
CA ARG A 44 -1.50 22.57 -6.14
C ARG A 44 -2.46 21.63 -6.83
N ARG A 45 -2.02 21.02 -7.90
CA ARG A 45 -2.71 19.93 -8.58
C ARG A 45 -1.86 18.67 -8.54
N GLU A 46 -2.49 17.56 -8.22
CA GLU A 46 -1.86 16.25 -8.14
C GLU A 46 -2.65 15.24 -8.94
N ALA A 47 -1.95 14.34 -9.62
CA ALA A 47 -2.54 13.21 -10.31
C ALA A 47 -1.71 11.95 -10.05
N GLN A 48 -2.39 10.82 -9.92
CA GLN A 48 -1.77 9.50 -9.83
C GLN A 48 -2.61 8.46 -10.55
N ASN A 49 -1.94 7.44 -11.08
CA ASN A 49 -2.57 6.31 -11.73
C ASN A 49 -2.05 5.01 -11.16
N SER A 50 -2.95 4.03 -11.01
CA SER A 50 -2.61 2.64 -10.65
C SER A 50 -3.18 1.69 -11.69
N LEU A 51 -2.49 0.58 -11.92
CA LEU A 51 -2.86 -0.44 -12.90
C LEU A 51 -2.62 -1.84 -12.32
N PRO A 52 -3.48 -2.33 -11.42
CA PRO A 52 -3.37 -3.68 -10.91
C PRO A 52 -3.94 -4.72 -11.88
N GLN A 53 -3.22 -5.82 -12.02
CA GLN A 53 -3.59 -7.01 -12.76
C GLN A 53 -3.35 -8.23 -11.87
N MET A 54 -4.27 -9.18 -11.83
CA MET A 54 -4.14 -10.35 -10.98
C MET A 54 -4.69 -11.60 -11.67
N GLY A 55 -3.97 -12.71 -11.51
CA GLY A 55 -4.44 -14.06 -11.76
C GLY A 55 -4.41 -14.88 -10.48
N ARG A 56 -5.49 -15.60 -10.17
CA ARG A 56 -5.59 -16.55 -9.06
C ARG A 56 -6.13 -17.87 -9.52
N LEU A 57 -5.43 -18.94 -9.16
CA LEU A 57 -5.86 -20.30 -9.33
C LEU A 57 -6.16 -20.92 -7.96
N ASN A 58 -7.36 -21.49 -7.80
CA ASN A 58 -7.71 -22.32 -6.66
C ASN A 58 -8.04 -23.72 -7.15
N TYR A 59 -7.40 -24.71 -6.56
CA TYR A 59 -7.59 -26.10 -6.86
C TYR A 59 -7.82 -26.90 -5.57
N VAL A 60 -8.89 -27.67 -5.54
CA VAL A 60 -9.19 -28.57 -4.43
C VAL A 60 -9.30 -29.98 -4.98
N PHE A 61 -8.55 -30.89 -4.40
CA PHE A 61 -8.55 -32.29 -4.75
C PHE A 61 -9.08 -33.14 -3.58
N ASP A 62 -10.07 -33.97 -3.87
CA ASP A 62 -10.68 -34.96 -2.96
C ASP A 62 -11.10 -34.37 -1.60
N SER A 63 -11.46 -33.08 -1.53
CA SER A 63 -11.77 -32.38 -0.27
C SER A 63 -10.68 -32.51 0.81
N LYS A 64 -9.48 -32.97 0.44
CA LYS A 64 -8.30 -33.17 1.30
C LYS A 64 -7.25 -32.14 1.08
N TYR A 65 -6.94 -31.84 -0.18
CA TYR A 65 -5.84 -30.98 -0.57
C TYR A 65 -6.39 -29.73 -1.25
N ALA A 66 -6.07 -28.58 -0.73
CA ALA A 66 -6.38 -27.30 -1.34
C ALA A 66 -5.09 -26.56 -1.69
N PHE A 67 -5.01 -26.08 -2.91
CA PHE A 67 -3.90 -25.29 -3.41
C PHE A 67 -4.42 -23.97 -3.97
N THR A 68 -3.78 -22.87 -3.58
CA THR A 68 -4.05 -21.55 -4.13
C THR A 68 -2.75 -20.92 -4.61
N TYR A 69 -2.74 -20.37 -5.80
CA TYR A 69 -1.66 -19.56 -6.30
C TYR A 69 -2.21 -18.25 -6.84
N THR A 70 -1.58 -17.15 -6.48
CA THR A 70 -1.93 -15.81 -6.93
C THR A 70 -0.68 -15.12 -7.45
N ALA A 71 -0.75 -14.54 -8.63
CA ALA A 71 0.24 -13.63 -9.15
C ALA A 71 -0.43 -12.29 -9.43
N ARG A 72 0.15 -11.21 -8.93
CA ARG A 72 -0.35 -9.85 -9.09
C ARG A 72 0.76 -8.96 -9.64
N ARG A 73 0.48 -8.28 -10.74
CA ARG A 73 1.32 -7.22 -11.28
C ARG A 73 0.67 -5.88 -10.98
N ASP A 74 1.33 -5.06 -10.20
CA ASP A 74 0.88 -3.72 -9.84
C ASP A 74 1.71 -2.66 -10.55
N GLY A 75 1.03 -1.67 -11.10
CA GLY A 75 1.63 -0.48 -11.66
C GLY A 75 1.22 0.76 -10.88
N PHE A 76 2.18 1.64 -10.57
CA PHE A 76 1.91 2.90 -9.88
C PHE A 76 2.76 4.03 -10.43
N SER A 77 2.11 5.14 -10.79
CA SER A 77 2.75 6.25 -11.51
C SER A 77 3.74 7.06 -10.67
N ALA A 78 3.70 6.98 -9.35
CA ALA A 78 4.54 7.77 -8.44
C ALA A 78 5.98 7.25 -8.32
N PHE A 79 6.23 5.99 -8.68
CA PHE A 79 7.57 5.41 -8.68
C PHE A 79 8.43 5.90 -9.85
N SER A 80 9.73 5.66 -9.76
CA SER A 80 10.67 5.96 -10.84
C SER A 80 10.32 5.22 -12.13
N GLU A 81 10.79 5.68 -13.27
CA GLU A 81 10.37 5.18 -14.58
C GLU A 81 10.61 3.67 -14.75
N ASN A 82 11.70 3.16 -14.22
CA ASN A 82 12.05 1.73 -14.30
C ASN A 82 11.38 0.87 -13.25
N ASN A 83 10.83 1.45 -12.17
CA ASN A 83 10.27 0.76 -11.01
C ASN A 83 8.76 0.93 -10.85
N LYS A 84 8.07 1.45 -11.88
CA LYS A 84 6.61 1.66 -11.84
C LYS A 84 5.82 0.38 -11.65
N TYR A 85 6.36 -0.76 -12.07
CA TYR A 85 5.69 -2.06 -12.02
C TYR A 85 6.44 -3.02 -11.13
N ALA A 86 5.70 -3.74 -10.30
CA ALA A 86 6.20 -4.88 -9.52
C ALA A 86 5.28 -6.09 -9.67
N ILE A 87 5.83 -7.27 -9.44
CA ILE A 87 5.08 -8.53 -9.45
C ILE A 87 5.19 -9.14 -8.06
N PHE A 88 4.04 -9.38 -7.46
CA PHE A 88 3.90 -10.02 -6.15
C PHE A 88 3.24 -11.37 -6.32
N GLN A 89 3.77 -12.39 -5.64
CA GLN A 89 3.29 -13.75 -5.74
C GLN A 89 2.90 -14.27 -4.37
N ALA A 90 1.88 -15.09 -4.33
CA ALA A 90 1.46 -15.77 -3.13
C ALA A 90 1.03 -17.20 -3.46
N GLY A 91 1.42 -18.13 -2.62
CA GLY A 91 1.04 -19.54 -2.68
C GLY A 91 0.51 -20.01 -1.33
N ALA A 92 -0.52 -20.84 -1.33
CA ALA A 92 -1.03 -21.49 -0.14
C ALA A 92 -1.35 -22.95 -0.44
N PHE A 93 -1.07 -23.79 0.53
CA PHE A 93 -1.42 -25.19 0.55
C PHE A 93 -2.12 -25.54 1.84
N ALA A 94 -3.20 -26.29 1.76
CA ALA A 94 -3.88 -26.82 2.94
C ALA A 94 -4.16 -28.30 2.75
N TRP A 95 -3.93 -29.06 3.82
CA TRP A 95 -4.21 -30.48 3.91
C TRP A 95 -5.19 -30.75 5.06
N THR A 96 -6.37 -31.22 4.69
CA THR A 96 -7.38 -31.68 5.66
C THR A 96 -7.10 -33.13 6.02
N ALA A 97 -6.20 -33.33 6.98
CA ALA A 97 -5.71 -34.65 7.37
C ALA A 97 -6.84 -35.54 7.95
N SER A 98 -7.85 -34.95 8.60
CA SER A 98 -9.00 -35.68 9.11
C SER A 98 -9.81 -36.40 8.03
N ASN A 99 -9.68 -36.00 6.76
CA ASN A 99 -10.37 -36.66 5.65
C ASN A 99 -9.57 -37.86 5.06
N GLU A 100 -8.39 -38.16 5.63
CA GLU A 100 -7.62 -39.32 5.21
C GLU A 100 -8.16 -40.61 5.82
N ALA A 101 -8.09 -41.71 5.06
CA ALA A 101 -8.61 -43.00 5.49
C ALA A 101 -8.03 -43.49 6.83
N PHE A 102 -6.78 -43.12 7.16
CA PHE A 102 -6.15 -43.52 8.42
C PHE A 102 -6.64 -42.71 9.65
N LEU A 103 -7.34 -41.61 9.46
CA LEU A 103 -7.93 -40.76 10.52
C LEU A 103 -9.46 -40.74 10.52
N GLU A 104 -10.09 -41.27 9.47
CA GLU A 104 -11.56 -41.22 9.27
C GLU A 104 -12.31 -41.89 10.43
N ASP A 105 -11.79 -43.00 10.98
CA ASP A 105 -12.41 -43.72 12.11
C ASP A 105 -12.00 -43.22 13.50
N SER A 106 -11.30 -42.08 13.57
CA SER A 106 -10.84 -41.54 14.86
C SER A 106 -11.97 -41.03 15.70
N LYS A 107 -12.19 -41.62 16.88
CA LYS A 107 -13.28 -41.26 17.81
C LYS A 107 -13.02 -39.97 18.60
N TRP A 108 -11.77 -39.51 18.62
CA TRP A 108 -11.38 -38.32 19.41
C TRP A 108 -11.02 -37.11 18.56
N LEU A 109 -10.67 -37.33 17.28
CA LEU A 109 -10.27 -36.29 16.33
C LEU A 109 -11.39 -36.09 15.30
N ASN A 110 -12.08 -34.96 15.35
CA ASN A 110 -13.19 -34.64 14.44
C ASN A 110 -12.71 -33.86 13.21
N TYR A 111 -11.69 -33.03 13.39
CA TYR A 111 -11.13 -32.22 12.33
C TYR A 111 -9.66 -31.92 12.57
N LEU A 112 -8.85 -32.05 11.53
CA LEU A 112 -7.45 -31.66 11.54
C LEU A 112 -7.06 -31.13 10.17
N LYS A 113 -6.57 -29.87 10.15
CA LYS A 113 -6.12 -29.22 8.93
C LYS A 113 -4.80 -28.53 9.15
N LEU A 114 -3.84 -28.85 8.30
CA LEU A 114 -2.56 -28.14 8.20
C LEU A 114 -2.64 -27.10 7.10
N ARG A 115 -2.07 -25.91 7.34
CA ARG A 115 -2.00 -24.80 6.40
C ARG A 115 -0.57 -24.30 6.28
N LEU A 116 -0.14 -24.10 5.05
CA LEU A 116 1.13 -23.48 4.71
C LEU A 116 0.85 -22.37 3.73
N SER A 117 1.41 -21.19 3.95
CA SER A 117 1.32 -20.11 2.98
C SER A 117 2.58 -19.27 2.94
N PHE A 118 2.85 -18.76 1.76
CA PHE A 118 3.86 -17.77 1.48
C PHE A 118 3.25 -16.69 0.61
N GLY A 119 3.58 -15.44 0.84
CA GLY A 119 3.11 -14.34 0.00
C GLY A 119 3.97 -13.10 0.13
N GLU A 120 4.04 -12.37 -0.97
CA GLU A 120 4.67 -11.06 -1.04
C GLU A 120 3.60 -9.99 -1.27
N ASN A 121 3.71 -8.89 -0.51
CA ASN A 121 2.87 -7.71 -0.66
C ASN A 121 3.76 -6.49 -0.91
N GLY A 122 3.36 -5.68 -1.90
CA GLY A 122 3.96 -4.38 -2.14
C GLY A 122 3.23 -3.26 -1.40
N ASN A 123 4.00 -2.30 -0.90
CA ASN A 123 3.48 -1.06 -0.36
C ASN A 123 3.77 0.10 -1.31
N GLN A 124 2.73 0.86 -1.65
CA GLN A 124 2.79 2.07 -2.47
C GLN A 124 2.60 3.35 -1.64
N GLY A 125 2.83 3.29 -0.34
CA GLY A 125 2.60 4.39 0.63
C GLY A 125 3.60 5.53 0.54
N ILE A 126 4.05 5.89 -0.67
CA ILE A 126 4.97 6.99 -0.91
C ILE A 126 4.23 8.27 -1.32
N ASN A 127 4.86 9.41 -1.04
CA ASN A 127 4.34 10.69 -1.52
C ASN A 127 4.41 10.79 -3.04
N ARG A 128 3.41 11.43 -3.64
CA ARG A 128 3.38 11.70 -5.07
C ARG A 128 4.60 12.53 -5.47
N PHE A 129 5.14 12.26 -6.65
CA PHE A 129 6.30 12.96 -7.21
C PHE A 129 7.60 12.81 -6.39
N SER A 130 7.69 11.82 -5.49
CA SER A 130 8.91 11.58 -4.71
C SER A 130 10.09 11.11 -5.57
N SER A 131 9.82 10.55 -6.74
CA SER A 131 10.86 10.17 -7.73
C SER A 131 11.43 11.36 -8.50
N LEU A 132 10.80 12.54 -8.42
CA LEU A 132 11.19 13.73 -9.18
C LEU A 132 11.91 14.75 -8.31
N SER A 133 12.81 15.53 -8.93
CA SER A 133 13.35 16.72 -8.29
C SER A 133 12.25 17.75 -8.08
N LYS A 134 12.25 18.36 -6.90
CA LYS A 134 11.38 19.49 -6.58
C LYS A 134 12.18 20.76 -6.49
N ILE A 135 11.62 21.81 -7.07
CA ILE A 135 12.18 23.15 -7.06
C ILE A 135 11.26 24.01 -6.22
N ASN A 136 11.83 24.71 -5.26
CA ASN A 136 11.16 25.76 -4.51
C ASN A 136 11.53 27.13 -5.09
N THR A 137 10.55 28.02 -5.16
CA THR A 137 10.74 29.41 -5.55
C THR A 137 10.72 30.29 -4.30
N SER A 138 11.73 31.13 -4.15
CA SER A 138 11.79 32.15 -3.10
C SER A 138 12.12 33.51 -3.71
N GLN A 139 11.84 34.55 -2.96
CA GLN A 139 12.24 35.91 -3.36
C GLN A 139 13.49 36.31 -2.57
N TYR A 140 14.46 36.82 -3.27
CA TYR A 140 15.69 37.34 -2.71
C TYR A 140 15.82 38.85 -2.99
N LEU A 141 16.17 39.60 -1.98
CA LEU A 141 16.45 41.03 -2.07
C LEU A 141 17.94 41.21 -2.21
N PHE A 142 18.41 41.75 -3.34
CA PHE A 142 19.80 42.14 -3.52
C PHE A 142 20.04 43.55 -2.98
N GLY A 143 21.13 43.71 -2.22
CA GLY A 143 21.58 45.02 -1.73
C GLY A 143 20.75 45.57 -0.56
N ASP A 144 20.66 46.85 -0.47
CA ASP A 144 20.12 47.67 0.62
C ASP A 144 18.62 48.01 0.42
N GLY A 145 17.82 47.05 0.06
CA GLY A 145 16.38 47.22 -0.15
C GLY A 145 15.98 47.38 -1.61
N GLY A 146 16.81 46.87 -2.54
CA GLY A 146 16.55 46.88 -3.99
C GLY A 146 15.38 46.02 -4.43
N SER A 147 15.31 45.76 -5.72
CA SER A 147 14.22 44.96 -6.32
C SER A 147 14.28 43.50 -5.86
N SER A 148 13.13 42.94 -5.51
CA SER A 148 12.96 41.53 -5.22
C SER A 148 13.11 40.71 -6.52
N VAL A 149 13.95 39.68 -6.48
CA VAL A 149 14.20 38.76 -7.59
C VAL A 149 13.77 37.36 -7.18
N SER A 150 13.01 36.69 -8.04
CA SER A 150 12.66 35.30 -7.82
C SER A 150 13.88 34.40 -7.99
N THR A 151 14.14 33.58 -7.00
CA THR A 151 15.20 32.57 -7.01
C THR A 151 14.61 31.16 -7.01
N PHE A 152 15.37 30.22 -7.57
CA PHE A 152 15.00 28.81 -7.63
C PHE A 152 16.01 28.00 -6.83
N ASN A 153 15.50 27.24 -5.88
CA ASN A 153 16.32 26.33 -5.09
C ASN A 153 15.83 24.91 -5.28
N ILE A 154 16.74 23.95 -5.36
CA ILE A 154 16.38 22.54 -5.33
C ILE A 154 15.93 22.19 -3.90
N GLU A 155 14.67 21.83 -3.72
CA GLU A 155 14.11 21.38 -2.46
C GLU A 155 14.47 19.91 -2.19
N THR A 156 14.29 19.05 -3.20
CA THR A 156 14.62 17.62 -3.13
C THR A 156 15.25 17.18 -4.46
N LEU A 157 16.26 16.31 -4.36
CA LEU A 157 16.83 15.65 -5.52
C LEU A 157 15.91 14.52 -6.01
N ALA A 158 15.95 14.23 -7.31
CA ALA A 158 15.28 13.07 -7.86
C ALA A 158 15.84 11.78 -7.26
N ASN A 159 14.96 10.84 -6.94
CA ASN A 159 15.34 9.48 -6.58
C ASN A 159 14.95 8.53 -7.72
N SER A 160 15.92 8.23 -8.59
CA SER A 160 15.72 7.31 -9.72
C SER A 160 15.57 5.84 -9.29
N GLU A 161 15.98 5.51 -8.07
CA GLU A 161 15.92 4.15 -7.50
C GLU A 161 14.65 3.90 -6.68
N LEU A 162 13.79 4.93 -6.54
CA LEU A 162 12.57 4.80 -5.76
C LEU A 162 11.70 3.67 -6.29
N SER A 163 11.49 2.65 -5.48
CA SER A 163 10.82 1.41 -5.82
C SER A 163 9.77 1.01 -4.78
N TRP A 164 9.11 -0.10 -5.03
CA TRP A 164 8.15 -0.70 -4.12
C TRP A 164 8.85 -1.22 -2.87
N GLU A 165 8.36 -0.83 -1.70
CA GLU A 165 8.63 -1.56 -0.47
C GLU A 165 7.92 -2.91 -0.56
N SER A 166 8.60 -4.00 -0.22
CA SER A 166 8.04 -5.34 -0.27
C SER A 166 8.12 -6.04 1.07
N THR A 167 7.03 -6.71 1.44
CA THR A 167 6.96 -7.56 2.62
C THR A 167 6.67 -8.99 2.20
N ALA A 168 7.61 -9.88 2.46
CA ALA A 168 7.47 -11.32 2.30
C ALA A 168 7.06 -11.95 3.62
N SER A 169 5.98 -12.74 3.61
CA SER A 169 5.45 -13.42 4.78
C SER A 169 5.27 -14.91 4.53
N THR A 170 5.66 -15.71 5.51
CA THR A 170 5.41 -17.15 5.55
C THR A 170 4.58 -17.46 6.77
N ASN A 171 3.57 -18.31 6.63
CA ASN A 171 2.72 -18.77 7.74
C ASN A 171 2.56 -20.29 7.70
N ILE A 172 2.60 -20.91 8.89
CA ILE A 172 2.25 -22.31 9.14
C ILE A 172 1.11 -22.30 10.16
N GLY A 173 0.00 -22.93 9.80
CA GLY A 173 -1.19 -23.00 10.65
C GLY A 173 -1.68 -24.43 10.85
N LEU A 174 -2.27 -24.67 12.00
CA LEU A 174 -2.93 -25.93 12.39
C LEU A 174 -4.33 -25.61 12.94
N ASP A 175 -5.36 -26.17 12.33
CA ASP A 175 -6.74 -26.11 12.83
C ASP A 175 -7.15 -27.49 13.32
N PHE A 176 -7.81 -27.57 14.48
CA PHE A 176 -8.26 -28.85 15.04
C PHE A 176 -9.62 -28.73 15.75
N GLN A 177 -10.33 -29.86 15.75
CA GLN A 177 -11.54 -30.09 16.55
C GLN A 177 -11.46 -31.51 17.13
N ILE A 178 -11.64 -31.64 18.43
CA ILE A 178 -11.51 -32.91 19.15
C ILE A 178 -12.67 -33.12 20.13
N LEU A 179 -12.83 -34.38 20.60
CA LEU A 179 -13.79 -34.78 21.61
C LEU A 179 -15.24 -34.42 21.26
N ASP A 180 -15.72 -34.88 20.09
CA ASP A 180 -17.04 -34.57 19.55
C ASP A 180 -17.28 -33.05 19.41
N ASN A 181 -16.28 -32.34 18.93
CA ASN A 181 -16.28 -30.88 18.71
C ASN A 181 -16.40 -30.05 20.01
N LYS A 182 -16.16 -30.66 21.19
CA LYS A 182 -16.18 -29.92 22.45
C LYS A 182 -14.99 -28.97 22.60
N ILE A 183 -13.88 -29.30 21.99
CA ILE A 183 -12.67 -28.45 21.98
C ILE A 183 -12.29 -28.20 20.55
N SER A 184 -12.15 -26.94 20.20
CA SER A 184 -11.65 -26.49 18.89
C SER A 184 -10.63 -25.37 19.07
N GLY A 185 -9.69 -25.29 18.15
CA GLY A 185 -8.68 -24.24 18.20
C GLY A 185 -7.88 -24.16 16.92
N SER A 186 -7.07 -23.08 16.83
CA SER A 186 -6.07 -22.89 15.79
C SER A 186 -4.76 -22.40 16.37
N PHE A 187 -3.66 -22.83 15.79
CA PHE A 187 -2.32 -22.30 16.03
C PHE A 187 -1.77 -21.78 14.74
N ASP A 188 -1.18 -20.60 14.78
CA ASP A 188 -0.50 -19.98 13.65
C ASP A 188 0.89 -19.48 14.09
N ALA A 189 1.90 -19.81 13.28
CA ALA A 189 3.25 -19.27 13.39
C ALA A 189 3.61 -18.59 12.08
N TYR A 190 4.03 -17.33 12.16
CA TYR A 190 4.37 -16.55 10.97
C TYR A 190 5.70 -15.82 11.11
N LEU A 191 6.34 -15.60 9.98
CA LEU A 191 7.54 -14.78 9.84
C LEU A 191 7.31 -13.81 8.70
N SER A 192 7.60 -12.52 8.95
CA SER A 192 7.50 -11.46 7.95
C SER A 192 8.81 -10.69 7.87
N ASN A 193 9.26 -10.42 6.64
CA ASN A 193 10.44 -9.62 6.36
C ASN A 193 10.07 -8.51 5.38
N THR A 194 10.37 -7.27 5.73
CA THR A 194 10.18 -6.10 4.86
C THR A 194 11.53 -5.63 4.34
N LYS A 195 11.57 -5.27 3.06
CA LYS A 195 12.75 -4.75 2.35
C LYS A 195 12.39 -3.45 1.64
N ASP A 196 13.41 -2.70 1.28
CA ASP A 196 13.31 -1.46 0.51
C ASP A 196 12.47 -0.38 1.23
N LEU A 197 12.75 -0.21 2.54
CA LEU A 197 12.17 0.80 3.43
C LEU A 197 12.74 2.20 3.18
#